data_16c2fcc8d5f363560007b37c7d77a7f2
#
_entry.id   16c2fcc8d5f363560007b37c7d77a7f2
#
_cell.length_a   1.000
_cell.length_b   1.000
_cell.length_c   1.000
_cell.angle_alpha   90.00
_cell.angle_beta   90.00
_cell.angle_gamma   90.00
#
_symmetry.space_group_name_H-M   'P 1'
#
loop_
_entity.id
_entity.type
_entity.pdbx_description
1 polymer ?
#
loop_
_entity_poly.entity_id
_entity_poly.type
_entity_poly.pdbx_seq_one_letter_code
_entity_poly.pdbx_strand_id
1 'polypeptide(L)'
;EPQATAQTMLHLKNVEDLVWAVDVLGALRLQRVMEHVVVIYNYLQQAFLVSQRADWYQGEGPMPDAVIAQVIEKLGIGYWSIPIRLYGYEETVDANARVIQKALAPHLDQPVAFQKWRRGEPLENSAANVPSVLSLQAINWYGGRGGHISFSPLLPLDGRRALELMGGRVTHFVPER
;
A
#
# COMPACT_ATOMS: atom_id res chain seq x y z
N GLU A 1 13.52 -5.62 20.13
CA GLU A 1 12.32 -6.27 19.58
C GLU A 1 11.07 -5.76 20.31
N PRO A 2 10.02 -5.28 19.62
CA PRO A 2 8.82 -4.78 20.26
C PRO A 2 8.07 -5.89 21.00
N GLN A 3 7.29 -5.54 22.02
CA GLN A 3 6.45 -6.50 22.74
C GLN A 3 5.29 -6.99 21.87
N ALA A 4 4.71 -6.08 21.09
CA ALA A 4 3.63 -6.38 20.19
C ALA A 4 3.79 -5.62 18.87
N THR A 5 3.22 -6.16 17.81
CA THR A 5 3.01 -5.50 16.53
C THR A 5 1.56 -5.68 16.10
N ALA A 6 1.04 -4.73 15.36
CA ALA A 6 -0.21 -4.88 14.64
C ALA A 6 -0.04 -4.34 13.22
N GLN A 7 -0.60 -5.04 12.24
CA GLN A 7 -0.54 -4.60 10.86
C GLN A 7 -1.87 -4.78 10.16
N THR A 8 -2.09 -3.94 9.17
CA THR A 8 -3.16 -4.10 8.20
C THR A 8 -2.72 -3.55 6.85
N MET A 9 -3.40 -3.96 5.81
CA MET A 9 -3.27 -3.38 4.47
C MET A 9 -4.59 -2.69 4.14
N LEU A 10 -4.54 -1.38 3.99
CA LEU A 10 -5.68 -0.58 3.55
C LEU A 10 -5.72 -0.59 2.01
N HIS A 11 -6.75 -1.18 1.44
CA HIS A 11 -6.98 -1.20 0.00
C HIS A 11 -8.06 -0.17 -0.36
N LEU A 12 -7.69 0.80 -1.20
CA LEU A 12 -8.57 1.85 -1.70
C LEU A 12 -9.00 1.49 -3.12
N LYS A 13 -10.29 1.48 -3.36
CA LYS A 13 -10.86 1.00 -4.64
C LYS A 13 -10.75 2.03 -5.76
N ASN A 14 -10.89 3.31 -5.45
CA ASN A 14 -10.91 4.38 -6.42
C ASN A 14 -9.65 5.23 -6.36
N VAL A 15 -9.33 5.88 -7.47
CA VAL A 15 -8.18 6.81 -7.56
C VAL A 15 -8.34 7.96 -6.55
N GLU A 16 -9.55 8.49 -6.44
CA GLU A 16 -9.89 9.65 -5.61
C GLU A 16 -9.87 9.36 -4.11
N ASP A 17 -9.95 8.09 -3.71
CA ASP A 17 -9.88 7.68 -2.31
C ASP A 17 -8.54 8.09 -1.67
N LEU A 18 -7.51 8.32 -2.47
CA LEU A 18 -6.22 8.81 -1.99
C LEU A 18 -6.35 10.15 -1.25
N VAL A 19 -7.29 11.01 -1.65
CA VAL A 19 -7.49 12.34 -1.06
C VAL A 19 -7.78 12.22 0.44
N TRP A 20 -8.86 11.52 0.78
CA TRP A 20 -9.24 11.36 2.18
C TRP A 20 -8.23 10.53 2.96
N ALA A 21 -7.63 9.53 2.31
CA ALA A 21 -6.65 8.66 2.97
C ALA A 21 -5.40 9.43 3.40
N VAL A 22 -4.86 10.29 2.55
CA VAL A 22 -3.70 11.15 2.89
C VAL A 22 -4.06 12.11 4.01
N ASP A 23 -5.24 12.73 3.97
CA ASP A 23 -5.67 13.70 4.99
C ASP A 23 -5.83 13.02 6.36
N VAL A 24 -6.53 11.88 6.41
CA VAL A 24 -6.75 11.13 7.66
C VAL A 24 -5.45 10.54 8.21
N LEU A 25 -4.68 9.84 7.36
CA LEU A 25 -3.42 9.22 7.81
C LEU A 25 -2.36 10.27 8.14
N GLY A 26 -2.35 11.38 7.43
CA GLY A 26 -1.51 12.53 7.74
C GLY A 26 -1.79 13.12 9.12
N ALA A 27 -3.07 13.30 9.46
CA ALA A 27 -3.48 13.77 10.78
C ALA A 27 -3.09 12.78 11.89
N LEU A 28 -3.32 11.47 11.71
CA LEU A 28 -2.94 10.42 12.66
C LEU A 28 -1.42 10.36 12.87
N ARG A 29 -0.64 10.56 11.81
CA ARG A 29 0.81 10.62 11.87
C ARG A 29 1.30 11.82 12.69
N LEU A 30 0.74 13.01 12.47
CA LEU A 30 1.07 14.22 13.24
C LEU A 30 0.74 14.05 14.72
N GLN A 31 -0.31 13.30 15.03
CA GLN A 31 -0.70 12.95 16.43
C GLN A 31 0.13 11.79 17.01
N ARG A 32 1.08 11.24 16.27
CA ARG A 32 1.92 10.10 16.69
C ARG A 32 1.13 8.83 17.01
N VAL A 33 -0.03 8.66 16.42
CA VAL A 33 -0.85 7.45 16.54
C VAL A 33 -0.30 6.32 15.67
N MET A 34 0.41 6.67 14.60
CA MET A 34 1.05 5.73 13.68
C MET A 34 2.48 6.15 13.35
N GLU A 35 3.21 5.27 12.64
CA GLU A 35 4.60 5.51 12.30
C GLU A 35 4.83 6.76 11.45
N HIS A 36 6.08 7.26 11.51
CA HIS A 36 6.47 8.46 10.77
C HIS A 36 6.47 8.28 9.25
N VAL A 37 6.66 7.06 8.78
CA VAL A 37 6.68 6.75 7.35
C VAL A 37 5.46 5.93 6.99
N VAL A 38 4.63 6.49 6.13
CA VAL A 38 3.51 5.79 5.48
C VAL A 38 3.82 5.70 4.00
N VAL A 39 3.84 4.50 3.48
CA VAL A 39 4.09 4.24 2.06
C VAL A 39 2.78 3.98 1.36
N ILE A 40 2.60 4.55 0.19
CA ILE A 40 1.42 4.36 -0.64
C ILE A 40 1.87 3.64 -1.90
N TYR A 41 1.31 2.47 -2.13
CA TYR A 41 1.55 1.66 -3.31
C TYR A 41 0.39 1.79 -4.28
N ASN A 42 0.68 1.89 -5.56
CA ASN A 42 -0.34 1.71 -6.58
C ASN A 42 -0.59 0.21 -6.86
N TYR A 43 -1.62 -0.09 -7.65
CA TYR A 43 -1.98 -1.47 -8.01
C TYR A 43 -0.83 -2.23 -8.68
N LEU A 44 -0.01 -1.59 -9.52
CA LEU A 44 1.12 -2.24 -10.19
C LEU A 44 2.11 -2.78 -9.18
N GLN A 45 2.44 -1.99 -8.16
CA GLN A 45 3.39 -2.40 -7.14
C GLN A 45 2.88 -3.58 -6.30
N GLN A 46 1.59 -3.73 -6.11
CA GLN A 46 1.02 -4.90 -5.45
C GLN A 46 0.97 -6.11 -6.40
N ALA A 47 0.57 -5.89 -7.66
CA ALA A 47 0.44 -6.96 -8.63
C ALA A 47 1.78 -7.65 -8.93
N PHE A 48 2.89 -6.92 -9.04
CA PHE A 48 4.18 -7.52 -9.38
C PHE A 48 4.77 -8.39 -8.27
N LEU A 49 4.30 -8.27 -7.03
CA LEU A 49 4.74 -9.15 -5.93
C LEU A 49 4.28 -10.58 -6.14
N VAL A 50 3.18 -10.79 -6.85
CA VAL A 50 2.50 -12.08 -6.95
C VAL A 50 2.25 -12.57 -8.38
N SER A 51 2.51 -11.75 -9.41
CA SER A 51 2.27 -12.08 -10.80
C SER A 51 3.25 -11.38 -11.74
N GLN A 52 3.20 -11.71 -13.04
CA GLN A 52 3.97 -11.03 -14.07
C GLN A 52 3.04 -10.26 -15.01
N ARG A 53 3.54 -9.20 -15.63
CA ARG A 53 2.76 -8.43 -16.61
C ARG A 53 2.22 -9.32 -17.75
N ALA A 54 3.03 -10.27 -18.23
CA ALA A 54 2.67 -11.17 -19.31
C ALA A 54 1.49 -12.10 -18.97
N ASP A 55 1.21 -12.35 -17.68
CA ASP A 55 0.05 -13.12 -17.23
C ASP A 55 -1.27 -12.39 -17.52
N TRP A 56 -1.21 -11.06 -17.66
CA TRP A 56 -2.36 -10.18 -17.79
C TRP A 56 -2.47 -9.55 -19.17
N TYR A 57 -1.34 -9.16 -19.75
CA TYR A 57 -1.32 -8.42 -21.02
C TYR A 57 -0.02 -8.66 -21.78
N GLN A 58 -0.15 -9.16 -22.98
CA GLN A 58 0.98 -9.48 -23.89
C GLN A 58 1.18 -8.42 -24.99
N GLY A 59 0.29 -7.42 -25.06
CA GLY A 59 0.40 -6.34 -26.04
C GLY A 59 1.57 -5.41 -25.77
N GLU A 60 1.92 -4.63 -26.80
CA GLU A 60 2.89 -3.55 -26.69
C GLU A 60 2.25 -2.31 -26.08
N GLY A 61 3.05 -1.50 -25.35
CA GLY A 61 2.59 -0.27 -24.72
C GLY A 61 1.92 -0.47 -23.35
N PRO A 62 1.21 0.56 -22.82
CA PRO A 62 0.58 0.50 -21.52
C PRO A 62 -0.58 -0.50 -21.48
N MET A 63 -0.82 -1.08 -20.32
CA MET A 63 -2.00 -1.94 -20.12
C MET A 63 -3.28 -1.12 -20.26
N PRO A 64 -4.28 -1.61 -21.01
CA PRO A 64 -5.61 -0.98 -21.05
C PRO A 64 -6.29 -0.96 -19.68
N ASP A 65 -7.11 0.07 -19.40
CA ASP A 65 -7.83 0.22 -18.15
C ASP A 65 -8.68 -1.01 -17.79
N ALA A 66 -9.29 -1.66 -18.78
CA ALA A 66 -10.06 -2.89 -18.56
C ALA A 66 -9.19 -4.04 -18.02
N VAL A 67 -7.93 -4.14 -18.47
CA VAL A 67 -6.98 -5.14 -17.96
C VAL A 67 -6.56 -4.77 -16.52
N ILE A 68 -6.32 -3.49 -16.26
CA ILE A 68 -5.99 -2.99 -14.92
C ILE A 68 -7.11 -3.33 -13.95
N ALA A 69 -8.36 -3.09 -14.32
CA ALA A 69 -9.52 -3.43 -13.49
C ALA A 69 -9.58 -4.95 -13.19
N GLN A 70 -9.30 -5.80 -14.16
CA GLN A 70 -9.22 -7.25 -13.95
C GLN A 70 -8.09 -7.66 -13.00
N VAL A 71 -6.93 -7.03 -13.09
CA VAL A 71 -5.80 -7.28 -12.18
C VAL A 71 -6.21 -6.95 -10.74
N ILE A 72 -6.79 -5.78 -10.53
CA ILE A 72 -7.23 -5.31 -9.22
C ILE A 72 -8.26 -6.28 -8.62
N GLU A 73 -9.28 -6.64 -9.40
CA GLU A 73 -10.35 -7.53 -8.96
C GLU A 73 -9.84 -8.94 -8.63
N LYS A 74 -9.10 -9.56 -9.55
CA LYS A 74 -8.64 -10.95 -9.38
C LYS A 74 -7.60 -11.12 -8.28
N LEU A 75 -6.77 -10.12 -8.04
CA LEU A 75 -5.78 -10.15 -6.97
C LEU A 75 -6.34 -9.66 -5.63
N GLY A 76 -7.57 -9.12 -5.59
CA GLY A 76 -8.16 -8.58 -4.37
C GLY A 76 -7.38 -7.39 -3.80
N ILE A 77 -6.72 -6.61 -4.66
CA ILE A 77 -5.93 -5.43 -4.27
C ILE A 77 -6.73 -4.15 -4.52
N GLY A 78 -6.26 -3.02 -3.97
CA GLY A 78 -6.82 -1.70 -4.27
C GLY A 78 -6.13 -1.04 -5.45
N TYR A 79 -6.74 0.04 -5.96
CA TYR A 79 -6.01 0.97 -6.84
C TYR A 79 -4.81 1.55 -6.10
N TRP A 80 -5.02 1.89 -4.83
CA TRP A 80 -3.97 2.21 -3.87
C TRP A 80 -3.97 1.20 -2.74
N SER A 81 -2.80 0.87 -2.23
CA SER A 81 -2.62 -0.01 -1.08
C SER A 81 -1.64 0.64 -0.10
N ILE A 82 -2.06 0.73 1.17
CA ILE A 82 -1.32 1.43 2.21
C ILE A 82 -1.12 0.48 3.38
N PRO A 83 0.10 -0.02 3.61
CA PRO A 83 0.41 -0.79 4.79
C PRO A 83 0.41 0.11 6.03
N ILE A 84 -0.32 -0.28 7.04
CA ILE A 84 -0.32 0.37 8.35
C ILE A 84 0.28 -0.61 9.35
N ARG A 85 1.33 -0.18 10.04
CA ARG A 85 2.04 -0.99 11.04
C ARG A 85 2.18 -0.22 12.34
N LEU A 86 2.03 -0.95 13.44
CA LEU A 86 2.16 -0.44 14.79
C LEU A 86 3.13 -1.33 15.55
N TYR A 87 3.99 -0.73 16.36
CA TYR A 87 4.97 -1.43 17.18
C TYR A 87 5.02 -0.81 18.58
N GLY A 88 5.26 -1.62 19.58
CA GLY A 88 5.47 -1.10 20.92
C GLY A 88 5.01 -2.02 22.03
N TYR A 89 4.54 -1.40 23.12
CA TYR A 89 3.83 -2.09 24.20
C TYR A 89 2.44 -2.49 23.73
N GLU A 90 1.93 -3.62 24.20
CA GLU A 90 0.64 -4.16 23.74
C GLU A 90 -0.51 -3.17 23.92
N GLU A 91 -0.58 -2.53 25.07
CA GLU A 91 -1.63 -1.54 25.37
C GLU A 91 -1.59 -0.34 24.42
N THR A 92 -0.39 0.12 24.07
CA THR A 92 -0.19 1.23 23.13
C THR A 92 -0.59 0.83 21.71
N VAL A 93 -0.16 -0.35 21.27
CA VAL A 93 -0.52 -0.89 19.94
C VAL A 93 -2.04 -1.03 19.84
N ASP A 94 -2.70 -1.56 20.88
CA ASP A 94 -4.15 -1.74 20.90
C ASP A 94 -4.91 -0.41 20.91
N ALA A 95 -4.44 0.56 21.69
CA ALA A 95 -5.03 1.89 21.73
C ALA A 95 -4.94 2.59 20.37
N ASN A 96 -3.74 2.57 19.76
CA ASN A 96 -3.51 3.17 18.46
C ASN A 96 -4.32 2.48 17.35
N ALA A 97 -4.41 1.15 17.36
CA ALA A 97 -5.23 0.41 16.40
C ALA A 97 -6.71 0.84 16.48
N ARG A 98 -7.27 0.98 17.70
CA ARG A 98 -8.65 1.47 17.87
C ARG A 98 -8.85 2.90 17.35
N VAL A 99 -7.88 3.79 17.60
CA VAL A 99 -7.94 5.18 17.10
C VAL A 99 -7.94 5.20 15.58
N ILE A 100 -7.06 4.42 14.95
CA ILE A 100 -6.99 4.32 13.48
C ILE A 100 -8.28 3.74 12.92
N GLN A 101 -8.80 2.64 13.48
CA GLN A 101 -10.06 2.04 13.07
C GLN A 101 -11.22 3.05 13.11
N LYS A 102 -11.31 3.81 14.21
CA LYS A 102 -12.34 4.85 14.36
C LYS A 102 -12.19 5.97 13.34
N ALA A 103 -10.97 6.39 13.04
CA ALA A 103 -10.72 7.46 12.06
C ALA A 103 -11.02 7.03 10.63
N LEU A 104 -10.77 5.76 10.29
CA LEU A 104 -11.00 5.21 8.95
C LEU A 104 -12.46 4.79 8.71
N ALA A 105 -13.20 4.45 9.75
CA ALA A 105 -14.57 3.92 9.66
C ALA A 105 -15.54 4.76 8.79
N PRO A 106 -15.52 6.10 8.80
CA PRO A 106 -16.42 6.90 7.95
C PRO A 106 -16.18 6.76 6.44
N HIS A 107 -15.03 6.21 6.04
CA HIS A 107 -14.56 6.14 4.65
C HIS A 107 -14.57 4.73 4.07
N LEU A 108 -14.93 3.73 4.87
CA LEU A 108 -14.79 2.32 4.48
C LEU A 108 -16.11 1.58 4.67
N ASP A 109 -16.43 0.69 3.72
CA ASP A 109 -17.61 -0.19 3.80
C ASP A 109 -17.49 -1.25 4.91
N GLN A 110 -16.27 -1.64 5.24
CA GLN A 110 -15.96 -2.65 6.24
C GLN A 110 -14.92 -2.15 7.24
N PRO A 111 -15.01 -2.51 8.51
CA PRO A 111 -14.03 -2.16 9.51
C PRO A 111 -12.63 -2.70 9.15
N VAL A 112 -11.61 -1.90 9.38
CA VAL A 112 -10.21 -2.33 9.23
C VAL A 112 -9.88 -3.34 10.33
N ALA A 113 -9.44 -4.53 9.95
CA ALA A 113 -8.95 -5.55 10.86
C ALA A 113 -7.42 -5.50 10.95
N PHE A 114 -6.88 -5.47 12.17
CA PHE A 114 -5.44 -5.58 12.40
C PHE A 114 -5.06 -7.02 12.73
N GLN A 115 -4.12 -7.57 11.99
CA GLN A 115 -3.41 -8.78 12.37
C GLN A 115 -2.38 -8.42 13.44
N LYS A 116 -2.44 -9.10 14.58
CA LYS A 116 -1.57 -8.84 15.74
C LYS A 116 -0.60 -9.98 15.93
N TRP A 117 0.56 -9.64 16.45
CA TRP A 117 1.60 -10.56 16.87
C TRP A 117 2.20 -10.08 18.19
N ARG A 118 2.51 -11.02 19.08
CA ARG A 118 3.17 -10.76 20.37
C ARG A 118 4.53 -11.45 20.41
N ARG A 119 5.45 -10.86 21.14
CA ARG A 119 6.76 -11.47 21.38
C ARG A 119 6.59 -12.89 21.96
N GLY A 120 7.28 -13.84 21.36
CA GLY A 120 7.20 -15.27 21.73
C GLY A 120 6.21 -16.09 20.91
N GLU A 121 5.35 -15.46 20.10
CA GLU A 121 4.54 -16.18 19.13
C GLU A 121 5.37 -16.63 17.91
N PRO A 122 4.95 -17.67 17.18
CA PRO A 122 5.64 -18.14 15.98
C PRO A 122 5.81 -17.03 14.94
N LEU A 123 7.00 -16.98 14.30
CA LEU A 123 7.33 -15.96 13.29
C LEU A 123 6.44 -16.01 12.05
N GLU A 124 5.88 -17.16 11.69
CA GLU A 124 4.92 -17.29 10.61
C GLU A 124 3.67 -16.44 10.80
N ASN A 125 3.32 -16.11 12.03
CA ASN A 125 2.21 -15.22 12.39
C ASN A 125 2.67 -13.76 12.57
N SER A 126 3.97 -13.50 12.42
CA SER A 126 4.53 -12.18 12.62
C SER A 126 4.15 -11.22 11.50
N ALA A 127 3.82 -10.00 11.88
CA ALA A 127 3.66 -8.88 10.97
C ALA A 127 4.91 -8.54 10.14
N ALA A 128 6.07 -9.05 10.53
CA ALA A 128 7.31 -8.90 9.76
C ALA A 128 7.37 -9.79 8.50
N ASN A 129 6.49 -10.78 8.38
CA ASN A 129 6.47 -11.72 7.26
C ASN A 129 5.73 -11.12 6.04
N VAL A 130 6.08 -9.89 5.66
CA VAL A 130 5.56 -9.23 4.47
C VAL A 130 6.52 -9.47 3.32
N PRO A 131 6.02 -9.89 2.13
CA PRO A 131 6.88 -10.07 0.96
C PRO A 131 7.71 -8.81 0.69
N SER A 132 9.00 -9.00 0.44
CA SER A 132 9.89 -7.89 0.09
C SER A 132 9.49 -7.32 -1.26
N VAL A 133 9.36 -5.99 -1.34
CA VAL A 133 9.20 -5.28 -2.62
C VAL A 133 10.40 -5.43 -3.56
N LEU A 134 11.50 -5.98 -3.07
CA LEU A 134 12.72 -6.28 -3.82
C LEU A 134 12.78 -7.73 -4.30
N SER A 135 11.65 -8.42 -4.40
CA SER A 135 11.62 -9.77 -4.99
C SER A 135 12.02 -9.72 -6.47
N LEU A 136 12.62 -10.81 -6.96
CA LEU A 136 12.99 -10.93 -8.38
C LEU A 136 11.79 -10.77 -9.33
N GLN A 137 10.59 -11.11 -8.88
CA GLN A 137 9.35 -10.91 -9.64
C GLN A 137 9.03 -9.43 -9.86
N ALA A 138 9.27 -8.59 -8.85
CA ALA A 138 9.12 -7.14 -8.96
C ALA A 138 9.97 -6.56 -10.09
N ILE A 139 11.21 -7.01 -10.21
CA ILE A 139 12.16 -6.55 -11.22
C ILE A 139 11.66 -6.87 -12.64
N ASN A 140 11.03 -8.02 -12.85
CA ASN A 140 10.50 -8.43 -14.15
C ASN A 140 9.31 -7.58 -14.61
N TRP A 141 8.51 -7.05 -13.70
CA TRP A 141 7.39 -6.18 -14.05
C TRP A 141 7.83 -4.83 -14.60
N TYR A 142 8.83 -4.21 -13.97
CA TYR A 142 9.24 -2.86 -14.31
C TYR A 142 10.11 -2.75 -15.55
N GLY A 143 10.98 -3.69 -15.77
CA GLY A 143 12.03 -3.51 -16.75
C GLY A 143 11.96 -4.41 -17.97
N GLY A 144 11.17 -5.49 -17.97
CA GLY A 144 11.20 -6.49 -19.04
C GLY A 144 12.58 -7.12 -19.28
N ARG A 145 13.63 -6.54 -18.71
CA ARG A 145 15.04 -6.96 -18.81
C ARG A 145 15.77 -6.90 -17.47
N GLY A 146 15.03 -6.92 -16.36
CA GLY A 146 15.60 -6.89 -15.01
C GLY A 146 16.03 -5.49 -14.51
N GLY A 147 15.64 -4.43 -15.21
CA GLY A 147 15.86 -3.05 -14.73
C GLY A 147 14.86 -2.65 -13.65
N HIS A 148 15.34 -2.07 -12.55
CA HIS A 148 14.52 -1.55 -11.48
C HIS A 148 14.96 -0.13 -11.11
N ILE A 149 14.02 0.80 -11.13
CA ILE A 149 14.21 2.17 -10.62
C ILE A 149 13.22 2.39 -9.49
N SER A 150 13.73 2.61 -8.28
CA SER A 150 12.90 2.99 -7.14
C SER A 150 12.81 4.53 -7.07
N PHE A 151 11.59 5.04 -7.08
CA PHE A 151 11.32 6.46 -6.89
C PHE A 151 10.25 6.61 -5.81
N SER A 152 10.65 7.17 -4.68
CA SER A 152 9.78 7.38 -3.51
C SER A 152 9.66 8.87 -3.20
N PRO A 153 8.78 9.61 -3.90
CA PRO A 153 8.60 11.03 -3.64
C PRO A 153 7.96 11.24 -2.27
N LEU A 154 8.35 12.30 -1.59
CA LEU A 154 7.63 12.78 -0.42
C LEU A 154 6.34 13.45 -0.89
N LEU A 155 5.20 12.98 -0.38
CA LEU A 155 3.91 13.57 -0.66
C LEU A 155 3.56 14.66 0.37
N PRO A 156 2.87 15.72 -0.04
CA PRO A 156 2.32 16.69 0.89
C PRO A 156 1.24 16.06 1.78
N LEU A 157 1.02 16.63 2.96
CA LEU A 157 -0.08 16.25 3.86
C LEU A 157 -1.41 16.91 3.45
N ASP A 158 -1.62 17.03 2.17
CA ASP A 158 -2.82 17.53 1.52
C ASP A 158 -3.22 16.49 0.47
N GLY A 159 -4.32 15.81 0.68
CA GLY A 159 -4.72 14.67 -0.12
C GLY A 159 -4.97 15.01 -1.59
N ARG A 160 -5.56 16.17 -1.89
CA ARG A 160 -5.77 16.60 -3.27
C ARG A 160 -4.47 16.85 -4.01
N ARG A 161 -3.56 17.55 -3.37
CA ARG A 161 -2.24 17.82 -3.96
C ARG A 161 -1.39 16.54 -4.07
N ALA A 162 -1.53 15.61 -3.13
CA ALA A 162 -0.92 14.30 -3.23
C ALA A 162 -1.44 13.52 -4.44
N LEU A 163 -2.76 13.52 -4.65
CA LEU A 163 -3.39 12.87 -5.80
C LEU A 163 -2.93 13.49 -7.13
N GLU A 164 -2.88 14.81 -7.24
CA GLU A 164 -2.39 15.51 -8.44
C GLU A 164 -0.95 15.10 -8.79
N LEU A 165 -0.09 15.04 -7.77
CA LEU A 165 1.31 14.63 -7.96
C LEU A 165 1.45 13.15 -8.36
N MET A 166 0.66 12.27 -7.76
CA MET A 166 0.70 10.84 -8.07
C MET A 166 0.01 10.53 -9.40
N GLY A 167 -1.15 11.12 -9.66
CA GLY A 167 -1.92 10.90 -10.88
C GLY A 167 -1.16 11.31 -12.14
N GLY A 168 -0.58 12.52 -12.15
CA GLY A 168 0.18 13.00 -13.30
C GLY A 168 1.43 12.18 -13.61
N ARG A 169 2.02 11.50 -12.63
CA ARG A 169 3.23 10.70 -12.82
C ARG A 169 2.95 9.24 -13.21
N VAL A 170 1.87 8.67 -12.73
CA VAL A 170 1.49 7.29 -13.06
C VAL A 170 0.98 7.17 -14.51
N THR A 171 0.32 8.22 -15.01
CA THR A 171 -0.23 8.23 -16.37
C THR A 171 0.79 8.58 -17.46
N HIS A 172 1.92 9.22 -17.09
CA HIS A 172 2.93 9.67 -18.06
C HIS A 172 4.21 8.85 -18.10
N PHE A 173 4.35 7.84 -17.24
CA PHE A 173 5.50 6.95 -17.30
C PHE A 173 5.26 5.84 -18.34
N VAL A 174 5.30 6.22 -19.62
CA VAL A 174 5.55 5.29 -20.70
C VAL A 174 7.07 5.24 -20.86
N PRO A 175 7.75 4.12 -20.61
CA PRO A 175 9.17 4.02 -20.96
C PRO A 175 9.27 4.23 -22.48
N GLU A 176 9.82 5.33 -22.88
CA GLU A 176 10.30 5.45 -24.26
C GLU A 176 11.36 4.36 -24.48
N ARG A 177 11.22 3.63 -25.58
CA ARG A 177 12.10 2.52 -25.98
C ARG A 177 13.50 3.02 -26.33
#